data_90d22fd18ce620dc0b914d9cc9d41ea1
#
_entry.id   90d22fd18ce620dc0b914d9cc9d41ea1
#
_cell.length_a   1.000
_cell.length_b   1.000
_cell.length_c   1.000
_cell.angle_alpha   90.00
_cell.angle_beta   90.00
_cell.angle_gamma   90.00
#
_symmetry.space_group_name_H-M   'P 1'
#
loop_
_entity.id
_entity.type
_entity.pdbx_description
1 polymer ?
#
loop_
_entity_poly.entity_id
_entity_poly.type
_entity_poly.pdbx_seq_one_letter_code
_entity_poly.pdbx_strand_id
1 'polypeptide(L)'
;PDDDLHQSIAQMIAKDWEAIGIKTELEAVPPDTFVAEKLDPRAYEAALIDLNLSQTPDPDPYPFWDQVQATSGQNYTQWDNKMASDYLENARITLDISERARLYRNFQAIFTEELPALPLFYPVYTYAVDTQVQGIRMGPLFDASDRFSSVTDWFLQARRSTPLPETSPTP
;
A
#
# COMPACT_ATOMS: atom_id res chain seq x y z
N PRO A 1 1.96 8.27 12.35
CA PRO A 1 2.86 9.30 11.79
C PRO A 1 2.25 10.70 11.88
N ASP A 2 3.10 11.74 11.90
CA ASP A 2 2.67 13.14 12.08
C ASP A 2 2.42 13.90 10.75
N ASP A 3 2.37 13.19 9.63
CA ASP A 3 2.00 13.79 8.35
C ASP A 3 0.48 14.08 8.26
N ASP A 4 0.13 15.04 7.41
CA ASP A 4 -1.23 15.57 7.28
C ASP A 4 -2.28 14.50 6.95
N LEU A 5 -1.91 13.50 6.14
CA LEU A 5 -2.83 12.43 5.73
C LEU A 5 -3.18 11.53 6.92
N HIS A 6 -2.16 11.02 7.61
CA HIS A 6 -2.36 10.15 8.78
C HIS A 6 -3.09 10.87 9.91
N GLN A 7 -2.75 12.14 10.16
CA GLN A 7 -3.46 12.95 11.17
C GLN A 7 -4.92 13.14 10.82
N SER A 8 -5.24 13.42 9.55
CA SER A 8 -6.64 13.58 9.11
C SER A 8 -7.44 12.28 9.27
N ILE A 9 -6.85 11.14 8.90
CA ILE A 9 -7.49 9.82 9.04
C ILE A 9 -7.68 9.50 10.53
N ALA A 10 -6.65 9.69 11.36
CA ALA A 10 -6.73 9.42 12.79
C ALA A 10 -7.82 10.26 13.48
N GLN A 11 -7.96 11.53 13.09
CA GLN A 11 -9.03 12.40 13.60
C GLN A 11 -10.43 11.92 13.19
N MET A 12 -10.58 11.43 11.95
CA MET A 12 -11.85 10.85 11.50
C MET A 12 -12.20 9.60 12.31
N ILE A 13 -11.26 8.68 12.48
CA ILE A 13 -11.43 7.45 13.28
C ILE A 13 -11.76 7.81 14.73
N ALA A 14 -11.02 8.74 15.34
CA ALA A 14 -11.26 9.18 16.70
C ALA A 14 -12.70 9.72 16.90
N LYS A 15 -13.19 10.50 15.95
CA LYS A 15 -14.55 11.02 15.96
C LYS A 15 -15.60 9.89 15.88
N ASP A 16 -15.37 8.90 15.02
CA ASP A 16 -16.29 7.77 14.88
C ASP A 16 -16.29 6.91 16.15
N TRP A 17 -15.13 6.70 16.76
CA TRP A 17 -15.00 5.99 18.03
C TRP A 17 -15.66 6.74 19.19
N GLU A 18 -15.53 8.06 19.23
CA GLU A 18 -16.22 8.88 20.24
C GLU A 18 -17.73 8.74 20.15
N ALA A 19 -18.27 8.65 18.93
CA ALA A 19 -19.72 8.48 18.69
C ALA A 19 -20.27 7.17 19.28
N ILE A 20 -19.43 6.15 19.47
CA ILE A 20 -19.78 4.88 20.11
C ILE A 20 -19.28 4.77 21.55
N GLY A 21 -18.76 5.87 22.12
CA GLY A 21 -18.38 5.98 23.53
C GLY A 21 -16.93 5.63 23.84
N ILE A 22 -16.09 5.41 22.83
CA ILE A 22 -14.64 5.17 22.99
C ILE A 22 -13.92 6.52 22.99
N LYS A 23 -13.28 6.87 24.10
CA LYS A 23 -12.45 8.07 24.19
C LYS A 23 -11.07 7.75 23.63
N THR A 24 -10.57 8.62 22.78
CA THR A 24 -9.26 8.48 22.15
C THR A 24 -8.39 9.69 22.46
N GLU A 25 -7.11 9.44 22.69
CA GLU A 25 -6.06 10.45 22.74
C GLU A 25 -5.13 10.19 21.57
N LEU A 26 -5.02 11.18 20.67
CA LEU A 26 -4.19 11.06 19.47
C LEU A 26 -2.78 11.54 19.76
N GLU A 27 -1.81 10.71 19.52
CA GLU A 27 -0.40 11.03 19.59
C GLU A 27 0.21 11.01 18.17
N ALA A 28 0.66 12.15 17.69
CA ALA A 28 1.39 12.27 16.44
C ALA A 28 2.88 12.07 16.70
N VAL A 29 3.52 11.18 15.96
CA VAL A 29 4.93 10.82 16.13
C VAL A 29 5.65 10.98 14.78
N PRO A 30 6.86 11.58 14.73
CA PRO A 30 7.61 11.69 13.49
C PRO A 30 7.82 10.35 12.80
N PRO A 31 7.67 10.26 11.46
CA PRO A 31 7.75 9.00 10.73
C PRO A 31 9.08 8.26 10.91
N ASP A 32 10.18 8.98 11.06
CA ASP A 32 11.53 8.44 11.23
C ASP A 32 11.76 7.79 12.60
N THR A 33 11.03 8.20 13.64
CA THR A 33 11.13 7.62 15.00
C THR A 33 9.95 6.70 15.34
N PHE A 34 8.85 6.76 14.59
CA PHE A 34 7.59 6.06 14.89
C PHE A 34 7.77 4.57 15.13
N VAL A 35 8.55 3.89 14.28
CA VAL A 35 8.81 2.45 14.44
C VAL A 35 9.55 2.19 15.75
N ALA A 36 10.65 2.87 15.99
CA ALA A 36 11.51 2.64 17.16
C ALA A 36 10.87 3.06 18.49
N GLU A 37 10.05 4.12 18.48
CA GLU A 37 9.46 4.66 19.70
C GLU A 37 8.11 4.04 20.04
N LYS A 38 7.35 3.61 19.04
CA LYS A 38 5.98 3.12 19.24
C LYS A 38 5.78 1.68 18.80
N LEU A 39 6.14 1.33 17.57
CA LEU A 39 5.80 0.02 17.02
C LEU A 39 6.66 -1.10 17.61
N ASP A 40 7.96 -0.96 17.66
CA ASP A 40 8.86 -2.00 18.20
C ASP A 40 8.63 -2.27 19.69
N PRO A 41 8.50 -1.24 20.57
CA PRO A 41 8.18 -1.47 21.97
C PRO A 41 6.70 -1.78 22.24
N ARG A 42 5.81 -1.77 21.21
CA ARG A 42 4.35 -1.94 21.34
C ARG A 42 3.73 -0.91 22.30
N ALA A 43 4.22 0.35 22.27
CA ALA A 43 3.84 1.43 23.17
C ALA A 43 2.60 2.21 22.67
N TYR A 44 1.49 1.49 22.43
CA TYR A 44 0.21 2.02 21.94
C TYR A 44 -0.93 1.06 22.30
N GLU A 45 -2.16 1.56 22.32
CA GLU A 45 -3.38 0.76 22.37
C GLU A 45 -3.93 0.48 20.95
N ALA A 46 -3.77 1.47 20.05
CA ALA A 46 -4.02 1.33 18.62
C ALA A 46 -3.00 2.14 17.83
N ALA A 47 -2.61 1.68 16.65
CA ALA A 47 -1.69 2.38 15.76
C ALA A 47 -2.25 2.45 14.33
N LEU A 48 -2.14 3.62 13.70
CA LEU A 48 -2.41 3.80 12.28
C LEU A 48 -1.08 3.67 11.52
N ILE A 49 -1.00 2.65 10.66
CA ILE A 49 0.22 2.31 9.94
C ILE A 49 -0.04 2.02 8.48
N ASP A 50 0.97 2.20 7.64
CA ASP A 50 1.01 1.69 6.29
C ASP A 50 1.72 0.34 6.24
N LEU A 51 1.12 -0.64 5.60
CA LEU A 51 1.76 -1.91 5.30
C LEU A 51 2.16 -1.95 3.83
N ASN A 52 3.45 -2.04 3.57
CA ASN A 52 3.96 -2.17 2.21
C ASN A 52 4.27 -3.65 1.89
N LEU A 53 3.36 -4.29 1.17
CA LEU A 53 3.53 -5.64 0.63
C LEU A 53 4.09 -5.65 -0.79
N SER A 54 4.40 -4.48 -1.36
CA SER A 54 4.73 -4.31 -2.77
C SER A 54 6.21 -4.56 -3.12
N GLN A 55 7.03 -4.92 -2.16
CA GLN A 55 8.47 -5.16 -2.39
C GLN A 55 8.77 -6.31 -3.35
N THR A 56 7.79 -7.18 -3.59
CA THR A 56 7.88 -8.29 -4.55
C THR A 56 6.57 -8.46 -5.30
N PRO A 57 6.59 -8.98 -6.55
CA PRO A 57 5.39 -9.33 -7.29
C PRO A 57 4.52 -10.40 -6.63
N ASP A 58 5.09 -11.11 -5.66
CA ASP A 58 4.44 -12.13 -4.85
C ASP A 58 4.45 -11.67 -3.38
N PRO A 59 3.44 -10.93 -2.94
CA PRO A 59 3.41 -10.35 -1.60
C PRO A 59 3.40 -11.43 -0.53
N ASP A 60 4.29 -11.30 0.45
CA ASP A 60 4.41 -12.20 1.59
C ASP A 60 3.86 -11.54 2.86
N PRO A 61 2.69 -11.93 3.33
CA PRO A 61 2.10 -11.36 4.55
C PRO A 61 2.68 -11.91 5.86
N TYR A 62 3.53 -12.95 5.81
CA TYR A 62 4.13 -13.58 6.98
C TYR A 62 4.79 -12.60 7.97
N PRO A 63 5.62 -11.62 7.55
CA PRO A 63 6.27 -10.72 8.50
C PRO A 63 5.30 -9.93 9.37
N PHE A 64 4.09 -9.69 8.89
CA PHE A 64 3.10 -8.84 9.54
C PHE A 64 2.08 -9.62 10.37
N TRP A 65 1.87 -10.90 10.09
CA TRP A 65 0.74 -11.62 10.67
C TRP A 65 1.08 -12.97 11.29
N ASP A 66 2.30 -13.46 11.11
CA ASP A 66 2.71 -14.70 11.75
C ASP A 66 2.93 -14.50 13.26
N GLN A 67 2.53 -15.49 14.07
CA GLN A 67 2.63 -15.42 15.54
C GLN A 67 4.08 -15.28 16.03
N VAL A 68 5.06 -15.86 15.32
CA VAL A 68 6.48 -15.75 15.67
C VAL A 68 6.98 -14.30 15.54
N GLN A 69 6.34 -13.50 14.69
CA GLN A 69 6.65 -12.09 14.49
C GLN A 69 6.04 -11.15 15.54
N ALA A 70 5.23 -11.67 16.46
CA ALA A 70 4.50 -10.86 17.44
C ALA A 70 5.43 -10.20 18.48
N THR A 71 6.51 -10.88 18.88
CA THR A 71 7.41 -10.40 19.96
C THR A 71 8.48 -9.44 19.44
N SER A 72 9.15 -9.78 18.33
CA SER A 72 10.32 -9.04 17.84
C SER A 72 10.30 -8.77 16.34
N GLY A 73 9.21 -9.15 15.64
CA GLY A 73 8.99 -8.90 14.22
C GLY A 73 7.99 -7.78 13.98
N GLN A 74 7.38 -7.79 12.80
CA GLN A 74 6.46 -6.75 12.34
C GLN A 74 4.98 -7.08 12.57
N ASN A 75 4.67 -8.17 13.28
CA ASN A 75 3.31 -8.42 13.73
C ASN A 75 2.98 -7.45 14.88
N TYR A 76 2.73 -6.21 14.51
CA TYR A 76 2.49 -5.12 15.46
C TYR A 76 1.16 -5.26 16.20
N THR A 77 0.22 -6.04 15.68
CA THR A 77 -1.03 -6.35 16.37
C THR A 77 -0.85 -7.37 17.50
N GLN A 78 0.30 -8.04 17.55
CA GLN A 78 0.59 -9.17 18.45
C GLN A 78 -0.43 -10.31 18.31
N TRP A 79 -1.04 -10.41 17.11
CA TRP A 79 -2.00 -11.47 16.84
C TRP A 79 -1.35 -12.84 16.92
N ASP A 80 -1.93 -13.70 17.76
CA ASP A 80 -1.44 -15.05 18.03
C ASP A 80 -2.51 -16.06 17.60
N ASN A 81 -2.42 -16.50 16.35
CA ASN A 81 -3.29 -17.57 15.82
C ASN A 81 -2.45 -18.59 15.07
N LYS A 82 -2.31 -19.76 15.69
CA LYS A 82 -1.50 -20.85 15.12
C LYS A 82 -1.99 -21.29 13.74
N MET A 83 -3.30 -21.39 13.52
CA MET A 83 -3.84 -21.87 12.25
C MET A 83 -3.57 -20.86 11.12
N ALA A 84 -3.69 -19.57 11.41
CA ALA A 84 -3.33 -18.51 10.46
C ALA A 84 -1.84 -18.57 10.12
N SER A 85 -0.98 -18.74 11.13
CA SER A 85 0.47 -18.92 10.94
C SER A 85 0.80 -20.16 10.12
N ASP A 86 0.18 -21.31 10.42
CA ASP A 86 0.39 -22.54 9.63
C ASP A 86 0.05 -22.33 8.13
N TYR A 87 -1.00 -21.56 7.82
CA TYR A 87 -1.32 -21.22 6.42
C TYR A 87 -0.27 -20.33 5.78
N LEU A 88 0.24 -19.32 6.49
CA LEU A 88 1.28 -18.42 5.99
C LEU A 88 2.60 -19.17 5.74
N GLU A 89 3.05 -19.97 6.73
CA GLU A 89 4.27 -20.77 6.62
C GLU A 89 4.21 -21.75 5.44
N ASN A 90 3.10 -22.47 5.30
CA ASN A 90 2.92 -23.40 4.19
C ASN A 90 2.83 -22.69 2.84
N ALA A 91 2.20 -21.50 2.76
CA ALA A 91 2.14 -20.74 1.53
C ALA A 91 3.53 -20.33 1.01
N ARG A 92 4.47 -19.98 1.90
CA ARG A 92 5.84 -19.58 1.55
C ARG A 92 6.65 -20.70 0.88
N ILE A 93 6.39 -21.95 1.24
CA ILE A 93 7.12 -23.11 0.70
C ILE A 93 6.38 -23.81 -0.43
N THR A 94 5.14 -23.39 -0.74
CA THR A 94 4.30 -24.00 -1.78
C THR A 94 4.58 -23.35 -3.13
N LEU A 95 5.09 -24.13 -4.09
CA LEU A 95 5.40 -23.65 -5.46
C LEU A 95 4.16 -23.63 -6.37
N ASP A 96 3.18 -24.48 -6.12
CA ASP A 96 1.94 -24.48 -6.87
C ASP A 96 1.11 -23.22 -6.56
N ILE A 97 0.88 -22.42 -7.59
CA ILE A 97 0.19 -21.12 -7.46
C ILE A 97 -1.25 -21.29 -6.97
N SER A 98 -1.95 -22.33 -7.44
CA SER A 98 -3.35 -22.59 -7.09
C SER A 98 -3.48 -23.01 -5.64
N GLU A 99 -2.58 -23.89 -5.19
CA GLU A 99 -2.53 -24.35 -3.81
C GLU A 99 -2.12 -23.20 -2.87
N ARG A 100 -1.09 -22.41 -3.23
CA ARG A 100 -0.70 -21.22 -2.47
C ARG A 100 -1.83 -20.21 -2.34
N ALA A 101 -2.56 -19.95 -3.43
CA ALA A 101 -3.74 -19.09 -3.40
C ALA A 101 -4.84 -19.64 -2.48
N ARG A 102 -4.99 -20.97 -2.37
CA ARG A 102 -5.93 -21.60 -1.44
C ARG A 102 -5.51 -21.36 0.03
N LEU A 103 -4.22 -21.50 0.33
CA LEU A 103 -3.68 -21.25 1.65
C LEU A 103 -3.90 -19.79 2.08
N TYR A 104 -3.61 -18.83 1.22
CA TYR A 104 -3.88 -17.42 1.50
C TYR A 104 -5.37 -17.11 1.66
N ARG A 105 -6.27 -17.73 0.91
CA ARG A 105 -7.72 -17.56 1.14
C ARG A 105 -8.16 -18.10 2.51
N ASN A 106 -7.59 -19.22 2.96
CA ASN A 106 -7.89 -19.75 4.28
C ASN A 106 -7.37 -18.82 5.39
N PHE A 107 -6.15 -18.28 5.23
CA PHE A 107 -5.63 -17.24 6.11
C PHE A 107 -6.56 -16.02 6.16
N GLN A 108 -6.97 -15.50 5.00
CA GLN A 108 -7.87 -14.34 4.90
C GLN A 108 -9.23 -14.59 5.59
N ALA A 109 -9.74 -15.80 5.54
CA ALA A 109 -10.99 -16.14 6.22
C ALA A 109 -10.86 -15.98 7.74
N ILE A 110 -9.78 -16.50 8.33
CA ILE A 110 -9.51 -16.35 9.77
C ILE A 110 -9.26 -14.87 10.11
N PHE A 111 -8.46 -14.18 9.30
CA PHE A 111 -8.18 -12.76 9.50
C PHE A 111 -9.46 -11.92 9.51
N THR A 112 -10.39 -12.21 8.60
CA THR A 112 -11.68 -11.49 8.53
C THR A 112 -12.59 -11.83 9.72
N GLU A 113 -12.54 -13.04 10.23
CA GLU A 113 -13.33 -13.47 11.39
C GLU A 113 -12.82 -12.84 12.70
N GLU A 114 -11.50 -12.82 12.91
CA GLU A 114 -10.89 -12.33 14.15
C GLU A 114 -10.53 -10.85 14.14
N LEU A 115 -10.41 -10.23 12.95
CA LEU A 115 -10.11 -8.82 12.75
C LEU A 115 -8.92 -8.29 13.59
N PRO A 116 -7.74 -8.88 13.50
CA PRO A 116 -6.57 -8.41 14.25
C PRO A 116 -6.15 -7.00 13.83
N ALA A 117 -6.57 -6.55 12.66
CA ALA A 117 -6.43 -5.18 12.17
C ALA A 117 -7.61 -4.82 11.27
N LEU A 118 -7.86 -3.53 11.11
CA LEU A 118 -8.85 -2.97 10.21
C LEU A 118 -8.16 -2.39 8.98
N PRO A 119 -8.14 -3.09 7.83
CA PRO A 119 -7.68 -2.52 6.58
C PRO A 119 -8.59 -1.36 6.16
N LEU A 120 -8.03 -0.19 5.93
CA LEU A 120 -8.80 1.00 5.61
C LEU A 120 -8.97 1.18 4.10
N PHE A 121 -7.86 1.29 3.36
CA PHE A 121 -7.87 1.49 1.90
C PHE A 121 -6.50 1.22 1.30
N TYR A 122 -6.48 1.07 -0.01
CA TYR A 122 -5.26 1.13 -0.81
C TYR A 122 -5.11 2.53 -1.39
N PRO A 123 -3.97 3.21 -1.19
CA PRO A 123 -3.76 4.53 -1.77
C PRO A 123 -3.74 4.45 -3.30
N VAL A 124 -4.42 5.41 -3.96
CA VAL A 124 -4.43 5.53 -5.41
C VAL A 124 -3.32 6.49 -5.83
N TYR A 125 -2.38 5.99 -6.61
CA TYR A 125 -1.35 6.83 -7.19
C TYR A 125 -1.87 7.56 -8.43
N THR A 126 -1.88 8.89 -8.37
CA THR A 126 -2.28 9.73 -9.51
C THR A 126 -1.05 10.19 -10.27
N TYR A 127 -1.01 9.91 -11.55
CA TYR A 127 0.07 10.28 -12.45
C TYR A 127 -0.45 11.12 -13.62
N ALA A 128 -0.01 12.36 -13.69
CA ALA A 128 -0.35 13.27 -14.76
C ALA A 128 0.74 13.28 -15.83
N VAL A 129 0.35 13.19 -17.09
CA VAL A 129 1.26 13.19 -18.25
C VAL A 129 0.74 14.16 -19.29
N ASP A 130 1.67 14.85 -19.99
CA ASP A 130 1.32 15.70 -21.10
C ASP A 130 0.62 14.90 -22.22
N THR A 131 -0.44 15.45 -22.79
CA THR A 131 -1.25 14.81 -23.83
C THR A 131 -0.49 14.51 -25.12
N GLN A 132 0.67 15.15 -25.33
CA GLN A 132 1.54 14.89 -26.47
C GLN A 132 2.36 13.61 -26.30
N VAL A 133 2.50 13.09 -25.08
CA VAL A 133 3.20 11.83 -24.81
C VAL A 133 2.24 10.67 -25.06
N GLN A 134 2.62 9.80 -25.97
CA GLN A 134 1.87 8.62 -26.39
C GLN A 134 2.64 7.35 -26.04
N GLY A 135 1.97 6.19 -26.07
CA GLY A 135 2.59 4.89 -25.81
C GLY A 135 2.66 4.52 -24.32
N ILE A 136 2.05 5.32 -23.46
CA ILE A 136 2.00 5.04 -22.02
C ILE A 136 1.08 3.85 -21.77
N ARG A 137 1.61 2.83 -21.09
CA ARG A 137 0.83 1.70 -20.60
C ARG A 137 0.88 1.66 -19.08
N MET A 138 -0.30 1.70 -18.47
CA MET A 138 -0.44 1.56 -17.03
C MET A 138 -0.38 0.07 -16.66
N GLY A 139 0.52 -0.26 -15.75
CA GLY A 139 0.66 -1.60 -15.16
C GLY A 139 0.44 -1.57 -13.66
N PRO A 140 0.63 -2.69 -12.96
CA PRO A 140 0.69 -2.71 -11.51
C PRO A 140 1.80 -1.78 -11.02
N LEU A 141 1.53 -1.00 -9.98
CA LEU A 141 2.52 -0.13 -9.35
C LEU A 141 2.88 -0.74 -7.99
N PHE A 142 4.09 -1.23 -7.86
CA PHE A 142 4.69 -1.66 -6.59
C PHE A 142 5.52 -0.53 -5.98
N ASP A 143 6.08 0.32 -6.85
CA ASP A 143 6.84 1.51 -6.49
C ASP A 143 6.46 2.67 -7.42
N ALA A 144 6.67 3.92 -6.98
CA ALA A 144 6.38 5.10 -7.79
C ALA A 144 7.16 5.14 -9.11
N SER A 145 8.31 4.48 -9.20
CA SER A 145 9.11 4.36 -10.43
C SER A 145 8.49 3.43 -11.47
N ASP A 146 7.58 2.53 -11.10
CA ASP A 146 6.91 1.60 -12.03
C ASP A 146 6.06 2.32 -13.08
N ARG A 147 5.71 3.60 -12.83
CA ARG A 147 5.09 4.46 -13.85
C ARG A 147 5.91 4.56 -15.14
N PHE A 148 7.20 4.32 -15.06
CA PHE A 148 8.13 4.35 -16.20
C PHE A 148 8.36 2.98 -16.84
N SER A 149 7.66 1.93 -16.42
CA SER A 149 7.84 0.56 -16.92
C SER A 149 7.70 0.45 -18.44
N SER A 150 6.93 1.32 -19.07
CA SER A 150 6.74 1.38 -20.52
C SER A 150 7.47 2.55 -21.20
N VAL A 151 8.44 3.19 -20.53
CA VAL A 151 9.09 4.42 -21.03
C VAL A 151 9.80 4.24 -22.37
N THR A 152 10.25 3.03 -22.69
CA THR A 152 10.87 2.69 -23.97
C THR A 152 9.89 2.74 -25.15
N ASP A 153 8.58 2.69 -24.89
CA ASP A 153 7.52 2.76 -25.89
C ASP A 153 6.93 4.17 -26.03
N TRP A 154 7.39 5.11 -25.19
CA TRP A 154 6.86 6.46 -25.20
C TRP A 154 7.39 7.26 -26.38
N PHE A 155 6.52 8.05 -27.00
CA PHE A 155 6.88 8.92 -28.08
C PHE A 155 6.06 10.22 -28.02
N LEU A 156 6.62 11.29 -28.57
CA LEU A 156 5.92 12.55 -28.73
C LEU A 156 5.14 12.59 -30.06
N GLN A 157 3.87 12.93 -29.98
CA GLN A 157 3.09 13.15 -31.19
C GLN A 157 3.46 14.50 -31.79
N ALA A 158 4.27 14.49 -32.87
CA ALA A 158 4.60 15.70 -33.60
C ALA A 158 3.34 16.28 -34.30
N ARG A 159 2.97 17.52 -33.99
CA ARG A 159 2.02 18.26 -34.81
C ARG A 159 2.68 18.54 -36.14
N ARG A 160 2.08 18.11 -37.26
CA ARG A 160 2.44 18.63 -38.58
C ARG A 160 2.11 20.11 -38.55
N SER A 161 3.13 20.99 -38.57
CA SER A 161 2.94 22.39 -38.92
C SER A 161 2.52 22.44 -40.37
N THR A 162 1.32 22.91 -40.67
CA THR A 162 0.93 23.26 -42.04
C THR A 162 1.88 24.35 -42.48
N PRO A 163 2.62 24.21 -43.63
CA PRO A 163 3.44 25.28 -44.13
C PRO A 163 2.57 26.53 -44.36
N LEU A 164 3.03 27.68 -43.91
CA LEU A 164 2.39 28.94 -44.23
C LEU A 164 2.31 29.06 -45.77
N PRO A 165 1.17 29.48 -46.34
CA PRO A 165 1.10 29.70 -47.79
C PRO A 165 2.16 30.71 -48.18
N GLU A 166 3.00 30.33 -49.18
CA GLU A 166 3.96 31.24 -49.77
C GLU A 166 3.19 32.43 -50.35
N THR A 167 3.43 33.61 -49.82
CA THR A 167 2.96 34.85 -50.42
C THR A 167 3.71 35.03 -51.72
N SER A 168 3.07 34.72 -52.85
CA SER A 168 3.61 35.04 -54.17
C SER A 168 3.81 36.54 -54.26
N PRO A 169 4.97 37.05 -54.74
CA PRO A 169 5.14 38.46 -54.99
C PRO A 169 4.23 38.84 -56.17
N THR A 170 3.36 39.81 -55.94
CA THR A 170 2.55 40.45 -57.00
C THR A 170 3.45 41.23 -57.91
N PRO A 171 3.28 41.17 -59.23
CA PRO A 171 4.10 41.88 -60.24
C PRO A 171 3.93 43.39 -60.18
#